data_0fad67898fe1f16c8ee0ce29e30599b3
#
_entry.id   0fad67898fe1f16c8ee0ce29e30599b3
#
_cell.length_a   1.000
_cell.length_b   1.000
_cell.length_c   1.000
_cell.angle_alpha   90.00
_cell.angle_beta   90.00
_cell.angle_gamma   90.00
#
_symmetry.space_group_name_H-M   'P 1'
#
loop_
_entity.id
_entity.type
_entity.pdbx_description
1 polymer ?
#
loop_
_entity_poly.entity_id
_entity_poly.type
_entity_poly.pdbx_seq_one_letter_code
_entity_poly.pdbx_strand_id
1 'polypeptide(L)'
;MDVACMLGANETYDVAKFRVNAKKTTPLTIAPANAPENATVWLLPYRETKTLPQGTVRKAETFRDNYAYYTVALNMPEGTVSCPLMNEAGEVVGLMQQPYKQNDSLSYAVSALFADSLKIGGLSINDATLRSTFIKKDLPKELDQALLTLYVGQASVDSATYVEMLEDFIARFPNAPDGYTYRAQIATGDRRFADAARDMEQAIKVAEKKDEAHFNYSKILYQKELLMSQDAFAEWSLDKALEEAREAERLQPQPIYRHQQAIILFAQKKYAEAADIYASLYDSDLRSAELFYEASRCKAAMKDTLGQMALLDSCVATFNQPYLKEAAPYILSRAHVLLDANQYRKAVNDLNEYEKLMQATVNANFYYLRFQAEVGGRLFQQALDDIDQAIRMAPQYDLYYAEKASLQVRVGMRDEAIETAKECIKIAPDHSDGYLFLGLAQCLKGEKKEGLKNLKKARELGDTQADTFIEKYTNQ
;
A
#
# COMPACT_ATOMS: atom_id res chain seq x y z
N MET A 1 -25.42 16.08 -31.59
CA MET A 1 -24.12 16.65 -31.12
C MET A 1 -23.93 16.13 -29.72
N ASP A 2 -22.90 15.32 -29.52
CA ASP A 2 -22.64 14.67 -28.23
C ASP A 2 -21.35 15.24 -27.63
N VAL A 3 -21.33 15.41 -26.31
CA VAL A 3 -20.11 15.84 -25.60
C VAL A 3 -19.16 14.64 -25.54
N ALA A 4 -17.95 14.84 -26.07
CA ALA A 4 -16.92 13.80 -26.10
C ALA A 4 -16.13 13.76 -24.78
N CYS A 5 -15.66 14.92 -24.30
CA CYS A 5 -14.90 15.01 -23.06
C CYS A 5 -14.85 16.45 -22.54
N MET A 6 -14.57 16.60 -21.25
CA MET A 6 -14.30 17.86 -20.57
C MET A 6 -12.83 18.25 -20.78
N LEU A 7 -12.59 19.52 -21.16
CA LEU A 7 -11.26 20.09 -21.37
C LEU A 7 -10.82 21.01 -20.23
N GLY A 8 -11.73 21.41 -19.35
CA GLY A 8 -11.49 22.24 -18.18
C GLY A 8 -12.77 22.90 -17.69
N ALA A 9 -12.81 23.25 -16.42
CA ALA A 9 -13.89 24.02 -15.80
C ALA A 9 -13.34 24.94 -14.71
N ASN A 10 -14.08 26.00 -14.41
CA ASN A 10 -13.82 26.89 -13.29
C ASN A 10 -15.15 27.33 -12.68
N GLU A 11 -15.39 26.94 -11.43
CA GLU A 11 -16.63 27.21 -10.70
C GLU A 11 -16.76 28.71 -10.35
N THR A 12 -15.66 29.36 -9.96
CA THR A 12 -15.69 30.77 -9.55
C THR A 12 -16.18 31.72 -10.66
N TYR A 13 -15.80 31.39 -11.90
CA TYR A 13 -16.18 32.19 -13.07
C TYR A 13 -17.25 31.52 -13.92
N ASP A 14 -17.80 30.41 -13.46
CA ASP A 14 -18.87 29.65 -14.10
C ASP A 14 -18.62 29.37 -15.59
N VAL A 15 -17.43 28.84 -15.91
CA VAL A 15 -17.02 28.55 -17.29
C VAL A 15 -16.55 27.11 -17.38
N ALA A 16 -17.07 26.38 -18.37
CA ALA A 16 -16.64 25.05 -18.72
C ALA A 16 -16.23 24.95 -20.19
N LYS A 17 -15.19 24.19 -20.47
CA LYS A 17 -14.68 23.91 -21.81
C LYS A 17 -14.75 22.40 -22.06
N PHE A 18 -15.37 22.01 -23.17
CA PHE A 18 -15.53 20.62 -23.55
C PHE A 18 -15.40 20.42 -25.06
N ARG A 19 -15.07 19.19 -25.47
CA ARG A 19 -15.05 18.76 -26.86
C ARG A 19 -16.39 18.16 -27.22
N VAL A 20 -16.87 18.47 -28.42
CA VAL A 20 -18.11 17.90 -28.96
C VAL A 20 -17.85 17.11 -30.24
N ASN A 21 -18.59 16.03 -30.44
CA ASN A 21 -18.65 15.31 -31.71
C ASN A 21 -19.73 15.94 -32.59
N ALA A 22 -19.33 16.63 -33.64
CA ALA A 22 -20.22 17.27 -34.60
C ALA A 22 -19.75 17.03 -36.03
N LYS A 23 -20.69 16.77 -36.93
CA LYS A 23 -20.36 16.56 -38.35
C LYS A 23 -19.97 17.88 -39.06
N LYS A 24 -20.50 18.98 -38.61
CA LYS A 24 -20.23 20.31 -39.14
C LYS A 24 -20.40 21.37 -38.04
N THR A 25 -19.47 22.29 -37.95
CA THR A 25 -19.52 23.43 -37.03
C THR A 25 -19.17 24.70 -37.78
N THR A 26 -19.74 25.82 -37.33
CA THR A 26 -19.33 27.16 -37.75
C THR A 26 -18.77 27.85 -36.51
N PRO A 27 -17.43 27.92 -36.35
CA PRO A 27 -16.83 28.51 -35.16
C PRO A 27 -17.01 30.04 -35.17
N LEU A 28 -17.19 30.63 -33.99
CA LEU A 28 -17.06 32.05 -33.76
C LEU A 28 -15.60 32.38 -33.45
N THR A 29 -15.13 33.51 -33.94
CA THR A 29 -13.79 34.05 -33.63
C THR A 29 -13.81 34.67 -32.24
N ILE A 30 -12.86 34.33 -31.38
CA ILE A 30 -12.66 34.98 -30.09
C ILE A 30 -11.84 36.28 -30.34
N ALA A 31 -12.28 37.38 -29.75
CA ALA A 31 -11.56 38.65 -29.84
C ALA A 31 -10.15 38.51 -29.21
N PRO A 32 -9.10 39.04 -29.84
CA PRO A 32 -7.72 38.91 -29.38
C PRO A 32 -7.42 39.71 -28.09
N ALA A 33 -8.32 40.65 -27.74
CA ALA A 33 -8.20 41.50 -26.54
C ALA A 33 -9.55 41.69 -25.85
N ASN A 34 -9.51 42.07 -24.58
CA ASN A 34 -10.71 42.42 -23.82
C ASN A 34 -11.38 43.66 -24.38
N ALA A 35 -12.70 43.69 -24.30
CA ALA A 35 -13.45 44.91 -24.66
C ALA A 35 -13.18 46.02 -23.63
N PRO A 36 -12.88 47.27 -24.08
CA PRO A 36 -12.70 48.40 -23.17
C PRO A 36 -14.02 48.89 -22.58
N GLU A 37 -13.95 49.66 -21.50
CA GLU A 37 -15.12 50.35 -20.98
C GLU A 37 -15.70 51.30 -22.04
N ASN A 38 -17.03 51.43 -22.03
CA ASN A 38 -17.86 52.14 -23.02
C ASN A 38 -17.91 51.52 -24.42
N ALA A 39 -17.30 50.31 -24.63
CA ALA A 39 -17.47 49.60 -25.90
C ALA A 39 -18.93 49.16 -26.08
N THR A 40 -19.40 49.27 -27.31
CA THR A 40 -20.70 48.71 -27.72
C THR A 40 -20.55 47.20 -27.95
N VAL A 41 -21.48 46.40 -27.42
CA VAL A 41 -21.46 44.96 -27.53
C VAL A 41 -22.86 44.43 -27.88
N TRP A 42 -22.89 43.24 -28.49
CA TRP A 42 -24.12 42.58 -28.91
C TRP A 42 -24.17 41.18 -28.33
N LEU A 43 -25.33 40.80 -27.79
CA LEU A 43 -25.61 39.45 -27.32
C LEU A 43 -26.09 38.59 -28.51
N LEU A 44 -25.46 37.45 -28.73
CA LEU A 44 -25.90 36.44 -29.70
C LEU A 44 -26.73 35.33 -29.00
N PRO A 45 -28.07 35.42 -29.02
CA PRO A 45 -28.91 34.41 -28.39
C PRO A 45 -28.89 33.06 -29.14
N TYR A 46 -29.23 31.98 -28.46
CA TYR A 46 -29.40 30.65 -29.09
C TYR A 46 -30.62 30.57 -30.03
N ARG A 47 -31.58 31.47 -29.87
CA ARG A 47 -32.77 31.54 -30.72
C ARG A 47 -32.63 32.70 -31.69
N GLU A 48 -33.09 32.49 -32.92
CA GLU A 48 -33.14 33.59 -33.91
C GLU A 48 -33.97 34.78 -33.42
N THR A 49 -33.38 35.94 -33.54
CA THR A 49 -34.03 37.22 -33.20
C THR A 49 -33.94 38.14 -34.41
N LYS A 50 -34.95 39.03 -34.57
CA LYS A 50 -34.94 40.01 -35.66
C LYS A 50 -33.82 41.02 -35.50
N THR A 51 -33.47 41.36 -34.30
CA THR A 51 -32.37 42.29 -33.94
C THR A 51 -31.62 41.71 -32.75
N LEU A 52 -30.28 41.79 -32.75
CA LEU A 52 -29.48 41.37 -31.63
C LEU A 52 -29.62 42.39 -30.48
N PRO A 53 -29.81 41.91 -29.23
CA PRO A 53 -29.76 42.83 -28.09
C PRO A 53 -28.42 43.53 -28.01
N GLN A 54 -28.44 44.84 -27.89
CA GLN A 54 -27.25 45.68 -27.84
C GLN A 54 -27.09 46.28 -26.45
N GLY A 55 -25.85 46.36 -25.98
CA GLY A 55 -25.48 46.92 -24.69
C GLY A 55 -24.15 47.69 -24.74
N THR A 56 -23.77 48.24 -23.60
CA THR A 56 -22.51 48.94 -23.43
C THR A 56 -21.76 48.41 -22.24
N VAL A 57 -20.46 48.13 -22.36
CA VAL A 57 -19.59 47.74 -21.26
C VAL A 57 -19.49 48.92 -20.29
N ARG A 58 -20.01 48.76 -19.08
CA ARG A 58 -19.93 49.78 -18.02
C ARG A 58 -18.67 49.69 -17.22
N LYS A 59 -18.18 48.45 -17.00
CA LYS A 59 -16.97 48.16 -16.23
C LYS A 59 -16.30 46.90 -16.79
N ALA A 60 -14.98 46.91 -16.85
CA ALA A 60 -14.15 45.75 -17.19
C ALA A 60 -13.13 45.53 -16.08
N GLU A 61 -13.48 44.67 -15.10
CA GLU A 61 -12.61 44.34 -13.96
C GLU A 61 -11.62 43.24 -14.35
N THR A 62 -10.34 43.55 -14.27
CA THR A 62 -9.29 42.58 -14.64
C THR A 62 -9.08 41.55 -13.53
N PHE A 63 -8.98 40.28 -13.91
CA PHE A 63 -8.58 39.19 -13.03
C PHE A 63 -7.48 38.35 -13.70
N ARG A 64 -6.62 37.73 -12.88
CA ARG A 64 -5.46 36.97 -13.35
C ARG A 64 -4.65 37.69 -14.43
N ASP A 65 -4.48 38.99 -14.24
CA ASP A 65 -3.68 39.94 -15.06
C ASP A 65 -4.12 40.13 -16.52
N ASN A 66 -4.86 39.19 -17.13
CA ASN A 66 -5.13 39.17 -18.56
C ASN A 66 -6.62 39.11 -18.95
N TYR A 67 -7.50 38.76 -18.05
CA TYR A 67 -8.91 38.50 -18.35
C TYR A 67 -9.81 39.52 -17.70
N ALA A 68 -10.94 39.83 -18.34
CA ALA A 68 -11.90 40.78 -17.84
C ALA A 68 -13.20 40.09 -17.38
N TYR A 69 -13.76 40.60 -16.29
CA TYR A 69 -15.13 40.38 -15.89
C TYR A 69 -15.93 41.62 -16.17
N TYR A 70 -16.93 41.50 -17.03
CA TYR A 70 -17.67 42.64 -17.55
C TYR A 70 -18.96 42.88 -16.79
N THR A 71 -19.23 44.15 -16.46
CA THR A 71 -20.57 44.66 -16.16
C THR A 71 -21.08 45.37 -17.41
N VAL A 72 -22.19 44.92 -17.97
CA VAL A 72 -22.74 45.40 -19.23
C VAL A 72 -24.12 46.02 -19.00
N ALA A 73 -24.35 47.24 -19.48
CA ALA A 73 -25.70 47.82 -19.51
C ALA A 73 -26.50 47.13 -20.63
N LEU A 74 -27.10 46.04 -20.29
CA LEU A 74 -27.90 45.21 -21.17
C LEU A 74 -28.99 44.50 -20.33
N ASN A 75 -30.23 44.62 -20.77
CA ASN A 75 -31.29 43.77 -20.19
C ASN A 75 -31.20 42.37 -20.82
N MET A 76 -30.80 41.42 -20.02
CA MET A 76 -30.53 40.05 -20.46
C MET A 76 -31.85 39.28 -20.68
N PRO A 77 -32.16 38.83 -21.91
CA PRO A 77 -33.32 37.98 -22.15
C PRO A 77 -33.20 36.64 -21.42
N GLU A 78 -34.33 36.09 -21.02
CA GLU A 78 -34.37 34.77 -20.42
C GLU A 78 -33.77 33.68 -21.33
N GLY A 79 -32.99 32.76 -20.78
CA GLY A 79 -32.37 31.66 -21.52
C GLY A 79 -31.14 32.07 -22.34
N THR A 80 -30.48 33.17 -21.98
CA THR A 80 -29.26 33.65 -22.67
C THR A 80 -27.99 33.55 -21.82
N VAL A 81 -28.03 32.82 -20.73
CA VAL A 81 -26.82 32.43 -19.95
C VAL A 81 -25.88 31.62 -20.86
N SER A 82 -24.59 31.86 -20.76
CA SER A 82 -23.51 31.30 -21.60
C SER A 82 -23.57 31.67 -23.07
N CYS A 83 -24.51 32.53 -23.50
CA CYS A 83 -24.51 33.08 -24.85
C CYS A 83 -23.31 34.02 -25.09
N PRO A 84 -22.76 34.04 -26.32
CA PRO A 84 -21.61 34.89 -26.64
C PRO A 84 -22.01 36.39 -26.64
N LEU A 85 -21.14 37.22 -26.05
CA LEU A 85 -21.16 38.66 -26.15
C LEU A 85 -20.12 39.07 -27.20
N MET A 86 -20.51 39.82 -28.25
CA MET A 86 -19.67 40.12 -29.40
C MET A 86 -19.35 41.60 -29.49
N ASN A 87 -18.21 41.92 -30.12
CA ASN A 87 -17.84 43.27 -30.51
C ASN A 87 -18.40 43.64 -31.90
N GLU A 88 -18.12 44.87 -32.40
CA GLU A 88 -18.52 45.36 -33.72
C GLU A 88 -17.99 44.51 -34.89
N ALA A 89 -16.85 43.84 -34.72
CA ALA A 89 -16.28 42.97 -35.74
C ALA A 89 -16.94 41.55 -35.76
N GLY A 90 -17.90 41.30 -34.88
CA GLY A 90 -18.53 39.99 -34.75
C GLY A 90 -17.66 38.95 -34.00
N GLU A 91 -16.65 39.41 -33.26
CA GLU A 91 -15.77 38.56 -32.46
C GLU A 91 -16.30 38.45 -31.02
N VAL A 92 -16.17 37.29 -30.41
CA VAL A 92 -16.64 37.00 -29.04
C VAL A 92 -15.69 37.60 -28.03
N VAL A 93 -16.15 38.57 -27.24
CA VAL A 93 -15.41 39.20 -26.15
C VAL A 93 -15.71 38.55 -24.80
N GLY A 94 -16.90 37.96 -24.64
CA GLY A 94 -17.30 37.38 -23.38
C GLY A 94 -18.40 36.33 -23.48
N LEU A 95 -18.63 35.62 -22.38
CA LEU A 95 -19.73 34.67 -22.19
C LEU A 95 -20.63 35.20 -21.08
N MET A 96 -21.94 35.28 -21.37
CA MET A 96 -22.92 35.82 -20.43
C MET A 96 -23.04 34.92 -19.20
N GLN A 97 -23.09 35.52 -18.03
CA GLN A 97 -23.23 34.86 -16.73
C GLN A 97 -24.69 34.93 -16.24
N GLN A 98 -25.04 34.06 -15.30
CA GLN A 98 -26.33 34.11 -14.60
C GLN A 98 -26.48 35.48 -13.92
N PRO A 99 -27.56 36.25 -14.15
CA PRO A 99 -27.78 37.54 -13.49
C PRO A 99 -28.03 37.33 -11.99
N TYR A 100 -27.47 38.19 -11.16
CA TYR A 100 -27.66 38.16 -9.71
C TYR A 100 -29.12 38.44 -9.28
N LYS A 101 -29.81 39.31 -10.06
CA LYS A 101 -31.24 39.60 -9.90
C LYS A 101 -31.93 39.54 -11.27
N GLN A 102 -33.09 38.92 -11.31
CA GLN A 102 -33.95 38.97 -12.51
C GLN A 102 -34.43 40.40 -12.75
N ASN A 103 -34.44 40.81 -14.03
CA ASN A 103 -34.85 42.13 -14.49
C ASN A 103 -33.93 43.31 -14.05
N ASP A 104 -32.65 43.04 -13.83
CA ASP A 104 -31.66 44.10 -13.68
C ASP A 104 -31.34 44.70 -15.05
N SER A 105 -31.13 46.05 -15.08
CA SER A 105 -30.63 46.74 -16.27
C SER A 105 -29.14 46.46 -16.55
N LEU A 106 -28.49 45.76 -15.65
CA LEU A 106 -27.11 45.33 -15.73
C LEU A 106 -27.01 43.81 -15.86
N SER A 107 -26.15 43.37 -16.74
CA SER A 107 -25.78 41.96 -16.94
C SER A 107 -24.28 41.80 -16.76
N TYR A 108 -23.86 40.53 -16.59
CA TYR A 108 -22.46 40.18 -16.34
C TYR A 108 -21.97 39.21 -17.40
N ALA A 109 -20.70 39.34 -17.76
CA ALA A 109 -20.04 38.40 -18.67
C ALA A 109 -18.58 38.17 -18.26
N VAL A 110 -18.07 36.97 -18.45
CA VAL A 110 -16.66 36.65 -18.28
C VAL A 110 -15.95 36.66 -19.62
N SER A 111 -14.71 37.13 -19.67
CA SER A 111 -13.90 37.17 -20.89
C SER A 111 -13.84 35.80 -21.59
N ALA A 112 -14.13 35.77 -22.89
CA ALA A 112 -14.02 34.55 -23.70
C ALA A 112 -12.59 34.03 -23.78
N LEU A 113 -11.57 34.88 -23.67
CA LEU A 113 -10.16 34.48 -23.58
C LEU A 113 -9.87 33.57 -22.35
N PHE A 114 -10.64 33.74 -21.27
CA PHE A 114 -10.49 32.90 -20.09
C PHE A 114 -10.80 31.42 -20.38
N ALA A 115 -11.79 31.15 -21.24
CA ALA A 115 -12.12 29.77 -21.62
C ALA A 115 -10.92 29.05 -22.28
N ASP A 116 -10.05 29.74 -22.98
CA ASP A 116 -8.85 29.16 -23.59
C ASP A 116 -7.77 28.81 -22.57
N SER A 117 -7.76 29.48 -21.42
CA SER A 117 -6.85 29.15 -20.32
C SER A 117 -7.21 27.88 -19.58
N LEU A 118 -8.45 27.41 -19.72
CA LEU A 118 -8.91 26.21 -19.05
C LEU A 118 -8.24 24.97 -19.66
N LYS A 119 -7.57 24.17 -18.81
CA LYS A 119 -6.83 22.97 -19.19
C LYS A 119 -7.06 21.86 -18.18
N ILE A 120 -6.98 20.64 -18.66
CA ILE A 120 -6.85 19.44 -17.82
C ILE A 120 -5.37 19.25 -17.50
N GLY A 121 -5.03 19.16 -16.23
CA GLY A 121 -3.71 18.79 -15.73
C GLY A 121 -3.70 17.42 -15.07
N GLY A 122 -2.54 16.93 -14.67
CA GLY A 122 -2.36 15.60 -14.07
C GLY A 122 -3.21 15.33 -12.85
N LEU A 123 -3.51 16.34 -12.05
CA LEU A 123 -4.35 16.24 -10.84
C LEU A 123 -5.84 16.52 -11.08
N SER A 124 -6.23 16.91 -12.29
CA SER A 124 -7.62 17.31 -12.60
C SER A 124 -8.64 16.18 -12.42
N ILE A 125 -8.20 14.94 -12.42
CA ILE A 125 -9.07 13.78 -12.14
C ILE A 125 -9.70 13.85 -10.74
N ASN A 126 -9.03 14.48 -9.77
CA ASN A 126 -9.50 14.66 -8.40
C ASN A 126 -10.16 16.04 -8.16
N ASP A 127 -10.21 16.91 -9.15
CA ASP A 127 -10.86 18.23 -9.07
C ASP A 127 -12.36 18.06 -8.82
N ALA A 128 -12.89 18.68 -7.75
CA ALA A 128 -14.27 18.54 -7.34
C ALA A 128 -15.25 19.07 -8.38
N THR A 129 -14.93 20.23 -9.00
CA THR A 129 -15.75 20.86 -10.05
C THR A 129 -15.85 19.96 -11.27
N LEU A 130 -14.70 19.41 -11.72
CA LEU A 130 -14.68 18.50 -12.87
C LEU A 130 -15.38 17.17 -12.57
N ARG A 131 -15.27 16.66 -11.36
CA ARG A 131 -15.95 15.41 -10.94
C ARG A 131 -17.47 15.57 -10.91
N SER A 132 -17.98 16.72 -10.46
CA SER A 132 -19.41 16.97 -10.36
C SER A 132 -20.13 17.02 -11.73
N THR A 133 -19.40 17.19 -12.82
CA THR A 133 -19.97 17.22 -14.17
C THR A 133 -20.36 15.85 -14.70
N PHE A 134 -19.84 14.75 -14.14
CA PHE A 134 -19.99 13.37 -14.64
C PHE A 134 -19.59 13.17 -16.11
N ILE A 135 -18.93 14.16 -16.72
CA ILE A 135 -18.43 14.08 -18.09
C ILE A 135 -17.00 13.50 -18.06
N LYS A 136 -16.69 12.59 -19.00
CA LYS A 136 -15.31 12.08 -19.19
C LYS A 136 -14.34 13.24 -19.34
N LYS A 137 -13.24 13.23 -18.61
CA LYS A 137 -12.17 14.23 -18.73
C LYS A 137 -11.24 13.85 -19.88
N ASP A 138 -10.74 14.83 -20.61
CA ASP A 138 -9.67 14.59 -21.57
C ASP A 138 -8.36 14.25 -20.83
N LEU A 139 -7.42 13.62 -21.50
CA LEU A 139 -6.06 13.49 -20.98
C LEU A 139 -5.27 14.78 -21.23
N PRO A 140 -4.32 15.12 -20.35
CA PRO A 140 -3.34 16.17 -20.66
C PRO A 140 -2.60 15.90 -21.98
N LYS A 141 -2.16 16.97 -22.64
CA LYS A 141 -1.41 16.86 -23.90
C LYS A 141 0.05 16.50 -23.68
N GLU A 142 0.59 16.91 -22.57
CA GLU A 142 1.97 16.65 -22.14
C GLU A 142 2.06 15.26 -21.51
N LEU A 143 3.06 14.48 -21.92
CA LEU A 143 3.24 13.08 -21.50
C LEU A 143 3.34 12.93 -19.98
N ASP A 144 4.16 13.76 -19.34
CA ASP A 144 4.37 13.73 -17.88
C ASP A 144 3.08 13.99 -17.10
N GLN A 145 2.25 14.93 -17.57
CA GLN A 145 0.95 15.23 -16.98
C GLN A 145 -0.07 14.12 -17.22
N ALA A 146 -0.02 13.49 -18.39
CA ALA A 146 -0.88 12.33 -18.69
C ALA A 146 -0.49 11.11 -17.84
N LEU A 147 0.81 10.86 -17.63
CA LEU A 147 1.30 9.83 -16.72
C LEU A 147 0.86 10.08 -15.28
N LEU A 148 0.95 11.33 -14.82
CA LEU A 148 0.44 11.69 -13.49
C LEU A 148 -1.07 11.44 -13.37
N THR A 149 -1.84 11.72 -14.44
CA THR A 149 -3.29 11.40 -14.48
C THR A 149 -3.53 9.89 -14.34
N LEU A 150 -2.75 9.04 -15.00
CA LEU A 150 -2.86 7.59 -14.88
C LEU A 150 -2.49 7.12 -13.47
N TYR A 151 -1.38 7.61 -12.92
CA TYR A 151 -0.94 7.26 -11.58
C TYR A 151 -1.99 7.58 -10.50
N VAL A 152 -2.56 8.78 -10.56
CA VAL A 152 -3.63 9.19 -9.64
C VAL A 152 -4.93 8.44 -9.92
N GLY A 153 -5.24 8.20 -11.20
CA GLY A 153 -6.43 7.49 -11.65
C GLY A 153 -6.52 6.07 -11.12
N GLN A 154 -5.41 5.36 -11.04
CA GLN A 154 -5.36 3.99 -10.54
C GLN A 154 -6.03 3.81 -9.16
N ALA A 155 -5.92 4.82 -8.29
CA ALA A 155 -6.51 4.78 -6.95
C ALA A 155 -7.83 5.54 -6.82
N SER A 156 -8.24 6.31 -7.87
CA SER A 156 -9.31 7.30 -7.77
C SER A 156 -10.56 6.97 -8.57
N VAL A 157 -10.46 6.06 -9.55
CA VAL A 157 -11.58 5.67 -10.42
C VAL A 157 -11.81 4.16 -10.38
N ASP A 158 -12.97 3.71 -10.86
CA ASP A 158 -13.24 2.29 -11.01
C ASP A 158 -12.40 1.66 -12.15
N SER A 159 -12.29 0.33 -12.14
CA SER A 159 -11.46 -0.42 -13.07
C SER A 159 -11.85 -0.21 -14.53
N ALA A 160 -13.13 -0.11 -14.86
CA ALA A 160 -13.60 0.07 -16.24
C ALA A 160 -13.20 1.46 -16.76
N THR A 161 -13.43 2.50 -15.97
CA THR A 161 -13.00 3.87 -16.28
C THR A 161 -11.47 3.95 -16.43
N TYR A 162 -10.71 3.23 -15.59
CA TYR A 162 -9.25 3.24 -15.68
C TYR A 162 -8.76 2.56 -16.96
N VAL A 163 -9.37 1.45 -17.39
CA VAL A 163 -9.04 0.80 -18.68
C VAL A 163 -9.30 1.75 -19.85
N GLU A 164 -10.42 2.48 -19.86
CA GLU A 164 -10.70 3.48 -20.91
C GLU A 164 -9.64 4.59 -20.91
N MET A 165 -9.19 5.04 -19.73
CA MET A 165 -8.11 6.03 -19.64
C MET A 165 -6.79 5.50 -20.22
N LEU A 166 -6.47 4.23 -20.00
CA LEU A 166 -5.28 3.59 -20.58
C LEU A 166 -5.36 3.49 -22.09
N GLU A 167 -6.53 3.15 -22.62
CA GLU A 167 -6.74 3.10 -24.07
C GLU A 167 -6.59 4.48 -24.73
N ASP A 168 -7.17 5.53 -24.11
CA ASP A 168 -6.99 6.91 -24.54
C ASP A 168 -5.52 7.35 -24.47
N PHE A 169 -4.81 6.92 -23.41
CA PHE A 169 -3.39 7.22 -23.25
C PHE A 169 -2.55 6.55 -24.34
N ILE A 170 -2.74 5.26 -24.59
CA ILE A 170 -2.03 4.50 -25.62
C ILE A 170 -2.32 5.07 -27.00
N ALA A 171 -3.57 5.46 -27.27
CA ALA A 171 -3.94 6.09 -28.53
C ALA A 171 -3.25 7.46 -28.73
N ARG A 172 -3.05 8.23 -27.68
CA ARG A 172 -2.39 9.55 -27.72
C ARG A 172 -0.86 9.47 -27.70
N PHE A 173 -0.32 8.51 -26.94
CA PHE A 173 1.11 8.32 -26.74
C PHE A 173 1.55 6.88 -27.09
N PRO A 174 1.44 6.47 -28.34
CA PRO A 174 1.68 5.08 -28.74
C PRO A 174 3.14 4.61 -28.56
N ASN A 175 4.05 5.55 -28.35
CA ASN A 175 5.47 5.26 -28.11
C ASN A 175 5.86 5.35 -26.60
N ALA A 176 4.89 5.57 -25.70
CA ALA A 176 5.13 5.55 -24.26
C ALA A 176 4.89 4.12 -23.73
N PRO A 177 5.90 3.46 -23.16
CA PRO A 177 5.78 2.07 -22.69
C PRO A 177 4.85 1.93 -21.48
N ASP A 178 4.65 3.02 -20.73
CA ASP A 178 3.90 3.01 -19.47
C ASP A 178 2.44 2.57 -19.65
N GLY A 179 1.78 3.06 -20.72
CA GLY A 179 0.38 2.70 -21.01
C GLY A 179 0.21 1.19 -21.22
N TYR A 180 1.13 0.57 -21.96
CA TYR A 180 1.14 -0.86 -22.18
C TYR A 180 1.47 -1.63 -20.90
N THR A 181 2.44 -1.14 -20.12
CA THR A 181 2.82 -1.75 -18.83
C THR A 181 1.66 -1.75 -17.84
N TYR A 182 0.96 -0.64 -17.68
CA TYR A 182 -0.20 -0.57 -16.78
C TYR A 182 -1.36 -1.43 -17.28
N ARG A 183 -1.60 -1.48 -18.60
CA ARG A 183 -2.63 -2.36 -19.17
C ARG A 183 -2.28 -3.83 -18.98
N ALA A 184 -1.00 -4.20 -19.13
CA ALA A 184 -0.52 -5.55 -18.85
C ALA A 184 -0.73 -5.95 -17.39
N GLN A 185 -0.52 -5.04 -16.42
CA GLN A 185 -0.79 -5.30 -15.00
C GLN A 185 -2.26 -5.63 -14.76
N ILE A 186 -3.18 -4.85 -15.34
CA ILE A 186 -4.63 -5.12 -15.24
C ILE A 186 -4.97 -6.46 -15.91
N ALA A 187 -4.50 -6.66 -17.13
CA ALA A 187 -4.75 -7.92 -17.87
C ALA A 187 -4.24 -9.14 -17.09
N THR A 188 -3.11 -9.01 -16.38
CA THR A 188 -2.58 -10.05 -15.50
C THR A 188 -3.53 -10.30 -14.32
N GLY A 189 -4.02 -9.26 -13.66
CA GLY A 189 -5.01 -9.36 -12.58
C GLY A 189 -6.31 -10.05 -13.03
N ASP A 190 -6.73 -9.77 -14.26
CA ASP A 190 -7.91 -10.37 -14.90
C ASP A 190 -7.65 -11.77 -15.49
N ARG A 191 -6.45 -12.32 -15.30
CA ARG A 191 -6.00 -13.62 -15.89
C ARG A 191 -5.97 -13.65 -17.42
N ARG A 192 -5.90 -12.50 -18.08
CA ARG A 192 -5.74 -12.37 -19.53
C ARG A 192 -4.25 -12.32 -19.89
N PHE A 193 -3.51 -13.40 -19.56
CA PHE A 193 -2.05 -13.44 -19.64
C PHE A 193 -1.51 -13.23 -21.06
N ALA A 194 -2.20 -13.75 -22.09
CA ALA A 194 -1.81 -13.54 -23.47
C ALA A 194 -1.92 -12.06 -23.90
N ASP A 195 -2.89 -11.32 -23.39
CA ASP A 195 -3.02 -9.88 -23.64
C ASP A 195 -1.89 -9.13 -22.93
N ALA A 196 -1.63 -9.49 -21.66
CA ALA A 196 -0.54 -8.90 -20.88
C ALA A 196 0.83 -9.15 -21.53
N ALA A 197 1.09 -10.34 -22.03
CA ALA A 197 2.33 -10.65 -22.74
C ALA A 197 2.52 -9.77 -23.98
N ARG A 198 1.49 -9.64 -24.83
CA ARG A 198 1.52 -8.77 -26.02
C ARG A 198 1.78 -7.30 -25.65
N ASP A 199 1.16 -6.82 -24.58
CA ASP A 199 1.37 -5.46 -24.09
C ASP A 199 2.81 -5.26 -23.61
N MET A 200 3.39 -6.21 -22.88
CA MET A 200 4.78 -6.11 -22.43
C MET A 200 5.78 -6.19 -23.60
N GLU A 201 5.55 -7.04 -24.58
CA GLU A 201 6.34 -7.07 -25.81
C GLU A 201 6.27 -5.72 -26.55
N GLN A 202 5.08 -5.13 -26.64
CA GLN A 202 4.92 -3.82 -27.24
C GLN A 202 5.59 -2.73 -26.40
N ALA A 203 5.51 -2.77 -25.08
CA ALA A 203 6.23 -1.86 -24.18
C ALA A 203 7.74 -1.91 -24.42
N ILE A 204 8.33 -3.10 -24.50
CA ILE A 204 9.77 -3.31 -24.81
C ILE A 204 10.12 -2.75 -26.20
N LYS A 205 9.24 -2.98 -27.18
CA LYS A 205 9.47 -2.54 -28.56
C LYS A 205 9.55 -1.01 -28.65
N VAL A 206 8.65 -0.28 -27.98
CA VAL A 206 8.55 1.19 -28.05
C VAL A 206 9.40 1.92 -27.04
N ALA A 207 9.86 1.25 -25.98
CA ALA A 207 10.63 1.87 -24.93
C ALA A 207 11.96 2.43 -25.44
N GLU A 208 12.26 3.67 -25.09
CA GLU A 208 13.58 4.27 -25.23
C GLU A 208 14.57 3.58 -24.28
N LYS A 209 14.14 3.40 -23.02
CA LYS A 209 14.87 2.67 -21.98
C LYS A 209 14.35 1.23 -21.90
N LYS A 210 14.93 0.37 -22.70
CA LYS A 210 14.52 -1.03 -22.78
C LYS A 210 14.79 -1.82 -21.50
N ASP A 211 15.82 -1.45 -20.78
CA ASP A 211 16.17 -2.01 -19.46
C ASP A 211 15.01 -1.88 -18.46
N GLU A 212 14.40 -0.70 -18.38
CA GLU A 212 13.23 -0.46 -17.51
C GLU A 212 12.01 -1.31 -17.97
N ALA A 213 11.80 -1.46 -19.27
CA ALA A 213 10.70 -2.26 -19.79
C ALA A 213 10.89 -3.76 -19.49
N HIS A 214 12.08 -4.31 -19.68
CA HIS A 214 12.43 -5.68 -19.31
C HIS A 214 12.28 -5.90 -17.79
N PHE A 215 12.74 -4.97 -16.98
CA PHE A 215 12.57 -5.03 -15.52
C PHE A 215 11.09 -5.05 -15.12
N ASN A 216 10.25 -4.21 -15.71
CA ASN A 216 8.82 -4.21 -15.45
C ASN A 216 8.16 -5.54 -15.88
N TYR A 217 8.59 -6.09 -17.00
CA TYR A 217 8.09 -7.40 -17.43
C TYR A 217 8.50 -8.50 -16.43
N SER A 218 9.76 -8.51 -16.01
CA SER A 218 10.23 -9.43 -14.96
C SER A 218 9.39 -9.38 -13.69
N LYS A 219 9.01 -8.18 -13.24
CA LYS A 219 8.13 -8.01 -12.07
C LYS A 219 6.74 -8.61 -12.26
N ILE A 220 6.12 -8.37 -13.43
CA ILE A 220 4.78 -8.90 -13.75
C ILE A 220 4.82 -10.43 -13.78
N LEU A 221 5.81 -11.01 -14.43
CA LEU A 221 6.03 -12.46 -14.48
C LEU A 221 6.18 -13.05 -13.07
N TYR A 222 7.05 -12.45 -12.27
CA TYR A 222 7.31 -12.88 -10.90
C TYR A 222 6.05 -12.81 -10.03
N GLN A 223 5.32 -11.69 -10.08
CA GLN A 223 4.09 -11.52 -9.31
C GLN A 223 3.02 -12.55 -9.69
N LYS A 224 2.83 -12.81 -10.99
CA LYS A 224 1.91 -13.84 -11.47
C LYS A 224 2.29 -15.23 -10.95
N GLU A 225 3.56 -15.60 -11.02
CA GLU A 225 4.03 -16.92 -10.56
C GLU A 225 3.87 -17.10 -9.05
N LEU A 226 4.01 -16.05 -8.25
CA LEU A 226 3.78 -16.11 -6.81
C LEU A 226 2.30 -16.12 -6.42
N LEU A 227 1.49 -15.23 -7.00
CA LEU A 227 0.13 -14.99 -6.55
C LEU A 227 -0.91 -15.82 -7.29
N MET A 228 -0.57 -16.29 -8.49
CA MET A 228 -1.47 -17.02 -9.39
C MET A 228 -0.80 -18.28 -9.94
N SER A 229 -0.03 -19.00 -9.12
CA SER A 229 0.72 -20.19 -9.53
C SER A 229 -0.16 -21.33 -10.05
N GLN A 230 -1.44 -21.34 -9.69
CA GLN A 230 -2.42 -22.33 -10.15
C GLN A 230 -2.96 -22.02 -11.56
N ASP A 231 -2.79 -20.79 -12.03
CA ASP A 231 -3.27 -20.35 -13.34
C ASP A 231 -2.14 -20.55 -14.36
N ALA A 232 -2.12 -21.70 -15.02
CA ALA A 232 -1.07 -22.07 -15.96
C ALA A 232 -1.09 -21.18 -17.22
N PHE A 233 0.07 -20.62 -17.58
CA PHE A 233 0.32 -20.00 -18.87
C PHE A 233 1.74 -20.38 -19.31
N ALA A 234 1.83 -21.21 -20.34
CA ALA A 234 3.07 -21.93 -20.69
C ALA A 234 4.26 -21.01 -21.04
N GLU A 235 4.00 -19.80 -21.51
CA GLU A 235 5.02 -18.83 -21.90
C GLU A 235 5.62 -18.09 -20.67
N TRP A 236 4.95 -18.16 -19.52
CA TRP A 236 5.36 -17.47 -18.31
C TRP A 236 5.86 -18.43 -17.23
N SER A 237 6.98 -18.07 -16.63
CA SER A 237 7.62 -18.85 -15.57
C SER A 237 8.59 -17.97 -14.77
N LEU A 238 9.04 -18.48 -13.62
CA LEU A 238 10.13 -17.84 -12.88
C LEU A 238 11.45 -17.82 -13.69
N ASP A 239 11.68 -18.79 -14.59
CA ASP A 239 12.85 -18.77 -15.48
C ASP A 239 12.76 -17.61 -16.46
N LYS A 240 11.57 -17.39 -17.07
CA LYS A 240 11.34 -16.24 -17.95
C LYS A 240 11.47 -14.92 -17.20
N ALA A 241 10.96 -14.83 -15.97
CA ALA A 241 11.13 -13.64 -15.12
C ALA A 241 12.61 -13.33 -14.86
N LEU A 242 13.42 -14.37 -14.60
CA LEU A 242 14.86 -14.22 -14.39
C LEU A 242 15.59 -13.80 -15.67
N GLU A 243 15.21 -14.34 -16.81
CA GLU A 243 15.74 -13.94 -18.13
C GLU A 243 15.51 -12.44 -18.37
N GLU A 244 14.31 -11.96 -18.16
CA GLU A 244 13.95 -10.54 -18.32
C GLU A 244 14.74 -9.63 -17.34
N ALA A 245 14.91 -10.05 -16.10
CA ALA A 245 15.72 -9.31 -15.13
C ALA A 245 17.22 -9.25 -15.50
N ARG A 246 17.75 -10.35 -16.07
CA ARG A 246 19.13 -10.40 -16.57
C ARG A 246 19.30 -9.55 -17.81
N GLU A 247 18.33 -9.52 -18.69
CA GLU A 247 18.36 -8.66 -19.88
C GLU A 247 18.33 -7.18 -19.49
N ALA A 248 17.53 -6.80 -18.49
CA ALA A 248 17.54 -5.45 -17.94
C ALA A 248 18.94 -5.06 -17.44
N GLU A 249 19.61 -5.92 -16.65
CA GLU A 249 20.98 -5.68 -16.16
C GLU A 249 22.00 -5.63 -17.30
N ARG A 250 21.87 -6.49 -18.30
CA ARG A 250 22.76 -6.51 -19.46
C ARG A 250 22.73 -5.20 -20.26
N LEU A 251 21.51 -4.63 -20.40
CA LEU A 251 21.29 -3.38 -21.13
C LEU A 251 21.82 -2.16 -20.34
N GLN A 252 21.52 -2.12 -19.05
CA GLN A 252 21.98 -1.07 -18.14
C GLN A 252 22.25 -1.66 -16.76
N PRO A 253 23.50 -1.82 -16.34
CA PRO A 253 23.82 -2.35 -15.02
C PRO A 253 23.31 -1.44 -13.90
N GLN A 254 22.31 -1.92 -13.16
CA GLN A 254 21.76 -1.22 -11.99
C GLN A 254 21.54 -2.21 -10.83
N PRO A 255 21.79 -1.82 -9.58
CA PRO A 255 21.61 -2.66 -8.40
C PRO A 255 20.19 -3.24 -8.30
N ILE A 256 19.15 -2.48 -8.68
CA ILE A 256 17.77 -2.90 -8.60
C ILE A 256 17.45 -4.11 -9.49
N TYR A 257 18.10 -4.25 -10.64
CA TYR A 257 17.89 -5.39 -11.52
C TYR A 257 18.53 -6.66 -10.95
N ARG A 258 19.69 -6.54 -10.30
CA ARG A 258 20.29 -7.64 -9.54
C ARG A 258 19.42 -8.04 -8.35
N HIS A 259 18.88 -7.08 -7.62
CA HIS A 259 17.97 -7.35 -6.53
C HIS A 259 16.76 -8.17 -7.00
N GLN A 260 16.15 -7.80 -8.13
CA GLN A 260 15.05 -8.58 -8.74
C GLN A 260 15.47 -10.02 -9.08
N GLN A 261 16.69 -10.22 -9.60
CA GLN A 261 17.21 -11.57 -9.87
C GLN A 261 17.33 -12.39 -8.58
N ALA A 262 17.83 -11.79 -7.49
CA ALA A 262 17.96 -12.47 -6.20
C ALA A 262 16.58 -12.90 -5.65
N ILE A 263 15.59 -12.04 -5.73
CA ILE A 263 14.21 -12.33 -5.33
C ILE A 263 13.65 -13.52 -6.13
N ILE A 264 13.84 -13.54 -7.45
CA ILE A 264 13.37 -14.63 -8.31
C ILE A 264 14.12 -15.94 -8.00
N LEU A 265 15.42 -15.90 -7.84
CA LEU A 265 16.24 -17.07 -7.48
C LEU A 265 15.81 -17.64 -6.12
N PHE A 266 15.47 -16.79 -5.16
CA PHE A 266 14.90 -17.23 -3.89
C PHE A 266 13.58 -17.97 -4.10
N ALA A 267 12.68 -17.44 -4.93
CA ALA A 267 11.42 -18.11 -5.28
C ALA A 267 11.63 -19.46 -6.00
N GLN A 268 12.68 -19.55 -6.82
CA GLN A 268 13.12 -20.81 -7.46
C GLN A 268 13.82 -21.78 -6.49
N LYS A 269 13.97 -21.42 -5.21
CA LYS A 269 14.71 -22.18 -4.17
C LYS A 269 16.21 -22.31 -4.47
N LYS A 270 16.77 -21.47 -5.33
CA LYS A 270 18.20 -21.37 -5.62
C LYS A 270 18.88 -20.44 -4.59
N TYR A 271 18.80 -20.83 -3.33
CA TYR A 271 19.15 -19.96 -2.19
C TYR A 271 20.61 -19.51 -2.16
N ALA A 272 21.54 -20.37 -2.60
CA ALA A 272 22.95 -20.03 -2.65
C ALA A 272 23.21 -18.91 -3.70
N GLU A 273 22.69 -19.07 -4.90
CA GLU A 273 22.83 -18.07 -5.95
C GLU A 273 22.17 -16.73 -5.56
N ALA A 274 20.99 -16.79 -4.92
CA ALA A 274 20.32 -15.60 -4.40
C ALA A 274 21.18 -14.89 -3.33
N ALA A 275 21.75 -15.65 -2.38
CA ALA A 275 22.62 -15.10 -1.34
C ALA A 275 23.88 -14.41 -1.91
N ASP A 276 24.48 -14.99 -2.94
CA ASP A 276 25.67 -14.41 -3.61
C ASP A 276 25.31 -13.07 -4.29
N ILE A 277 24.15 -12.99 -4.92
CA ILE A 277 23.68 -11.73 -5.51
C ILE A 277 23.38 -10.70 -4.42
N TYR A 278 22.66 -11.06 -3.35
CA TYR A 278 22.43 -10.13 -2.23
C TYR A 278 23.76 -9.62 -1.64
N ALA A 279 24.75 -10.50 -1.49
CA ALA A 279 26.07 -10.11 -0.99
C ALA A 279 26.74 -9.08 -1.89
N SER A 280 26.58 -9.18 -3.20
CA SER A 280 27.12 -8.21 -4.16
C SER A 280 26.46 -6.82 -4.08
N LEU A 281 25.35 -6.69 -3.36
CA LEU A 281 24.58 -5.44 -3.20
C LEU A 281 24.85 -4.71 -1.87
N TYR A 282 25.64 -5.29 -0.96
CA TYR A 282 25.85 -4.70 0.37
C TYR A 282 26.56 -3.34 0.36
N ASP A 283 27.29 -3.03 -0.71
CA ASP A 283 27.97 -1.74 -0.89
C ASP A 283 27.28 -0.85 -1.92
N SER A 284 26.07 -1.20 -2.35
CA SER A 284 25.28 -0.41 -3.29
C SER A 284 24.34 0.58 -2.55
N ASP A 285 23.67 1.43 -3.32
CA ASP A 285 22.63 2.34 -2.86
C ASP A 285 21.37 1.62 -2.34
N LEU A 286 21.24 0.30 -2.58
CA LEU A 286 20.19 -0.55 -2.01
C LEU A 286 20.50 -1.07 -0.61
N ARG A 287 21.68 -0.75 -0.04
CA ARG A 287 22.04 -1.16 1.31
C ARG A 287 20.98 -0.72 2.32
N SER A 288 20.30 -1.66 2.92
CA SER A 288 19.20 -1.42 3.87
C SER A 288 19.02 -2.61 4.80
N ALA A 289 18.25 -2.43 5.87
CA ALA A 289 17.85 -3.52 6.74
C ALA A 289 17.13 -4.64 5.98
N GLU A 290 16.26 -4.27 5.04
CA GLU A 290 15.51 -5.22 4.21
C GLU A 290 16.45 -6.09 3.38
N LEU A 291 17.46 -5.51 2.72
CA LEU A 291 18.43 -6.26 1.92
C LEU A 291 19.16 -7.33 2.76
N PHE A 292 19.61 -6.99 3.96
CA PHE A 292 20.23 -7.95 4.86
C PHE A 292 19.24 -9.00 5.38
N TYR A 293 18.00 -8.61 5.61
CA TYR A 293 16.96 -9.52 6.04
C TYR A 293 16.62 -10.55 4.95
N GLU A 294 16.44 -10.12 3.71
CA GLU A 294 16.22 -11.01 2.56
C GLU A 294 17.39 -12.00 2.39
N ALA A 295 18.64 -11.51 2.48
CA ALA A 295 19.83 -12.36 2.46
C ALA A 295 19.83 -13.37 3.63
N SER A 296 19.40 -12.96 4.83
CA SER A 296 19.31 -13.84 6.01
C SER A 296 18.31 -14.97 5.79
N ARG A 297 17.23 -14.73 5.06
CA ARG A 297 16.25 -15.76 4.68
C ARG A 297 16.85 -16.84 3.77
N CYS A 298 17.77 -16.44 2.87
CA CYS A 298 18.52 -17.41 2.07
C CYS A 298 19.34 -18.34 2.97
N LYS A 299 20.05 -17.76 3.96
CA LYS A 299 20.84 -18.52 4.92
C LYS A 299 19.99 -19.45 5.77
N ALA A 300 18.82 -18.96 6.22
CA ALA A 300 17.84 -19.79 6.93
C ALA A 300 17.38 -21.00 6.09
N ALA A 301 17.04 -20.79 4.83
CA ALA A 301 16.60 -21.84 3.92
C ALA A 301 17.70 -22.90 3.66
N MET A 302 18.97 -22.48 3.72
CA MET A 302 20.15 -23.37 3.64
C MET A 302 20.53 -23.99 4.99
N LYS A 303 19.79 -23.69 6.08
CA LYS A 303 20.13 -24.12 7.47
C LYS A 303 21.49 -23.61 7.96
N ASP A 304 21.97 -22.51 7.41
CA ASP A 304 23.19 -21.82 7.85
C ASP A 304 22.83 -20.80 8.95
N THR A 305 22.63 -21.29 10.17
CA THR A 305 22.23 -20.47 11.33
C THR A 305 23.26 -19.40 11.66
N LEU A 306 24.57 -19.69 11.50
CA LEU A 306 25.61 -18.71 11.77
C LEU A 306 25.60 -17.56 10.75
N GLY A 307 25.46 -17.89 9.47
CA GLY A 307 25.33 -16.90 8.41
C GLY A 307 24.04 -16.08 8.56
N GLN A 308 22.93 -16.73 8.92
CA GLN A 308 21.67 -16.05 9.20
C GLN A 308 21.81 -15.04 10.34
N MET A 309 22.42 -15.45 11.45
CA MET A 309 22.64 -14.58 12.60
C MET A 309 23.52 -13.36 12.25
N ALA A 310 24.64 -13.55 11.54
CA ALA A 310 25.52 -12.47 11.14
C ALA A 310 24.79 -11.43 10.24
N LEU A 311 23.91 -11.90 9.36
CA LEU A 311 23.10 -11.02 8.52
C LEU A 311 22.01 -10.27 9.31
N LEU A 312 21.38 -10.90 10.29
CA LEU A 312 20.43 -10.22 11.17
C LEU A 312 21.13 -9.21 12.09
N ASP A 313 22.36 -9.49 12.54
CA ASP A 313 23.18 -8.49 13.23
C ASP A 313 23.47 -7.29 12.33
N SER A 314 23.84 -7.52 11.08
CA SER A 314 24.06 -6.46 10.08
C SER A 314 22.76 -5.69 9.80
N CYS A 315 21.63 -6.38 9.72
CA CYS A 315 20.31 -5.80 9.56
C CYS A 315 19.96 -4.82 10.70
N VAL A 316 20.06 -5.26 11.95
CA VAL A 316 19.79 -4.41 13.13
C VAL A 316 20.81 -3.26 13.24
N ALA A 317 22.06 -3.48 12.84
CA ALA A 317 23.10 -2.46 12.85
C ALA A 317 22.89 -1.32 11.84
N THR A 318 21.95 -1.45 10.90
CA THR A 318 21.57 -0.33 10.01
C THR A 318 20.76 0.76 10.73
N PHE A 319 20.18 0.46 11.88
CA PHE A 319 19.39 1.40 12.66
C PHE A 319 20.22 2.12 13.71
N ASN A 320 19.96 3.41 13.88
CA ASN A 320 20.56 4.20 14.95
C ASN A 320 19.87 3.90 16.30
N GLN A 321 20.63 4.00 17.39
CA GLN A 321 20.07 3.95 18.74
C GLN A 321 19.78 5.38 19.27
N PRO A 322 18.72 5.60 20.04
CA PRO A 322 17.70 4.59 20.42
C PRO A 322 16.90 4.13 19.19
N TYR A 323 16.56 2.85 19.15
CA TYR A 323 15.80 2.28 18.04
C TYR A 323 14.41 2.90 17.93
N LEU A 324 13.91 2.98 16.70
CA LEU A 324 12.54 3.36 16.37
C LEU A 324 11.72 2.11 15.97
N LYS A 325 10.42 2.30 15.84
CA LYS A 325 9.46 1.20 15.60
C LYS A 325 9.78 0.37 14.34
N GLU A 326 10.41 0.98 13.36
CA GLU A 326 10.81 0.34 12.10
C GLU A 326 11.85 -0.79 12.31
N ALA A 327 12.64 -0.75 13.38
CA ALA A 327 13.60 -1.80 13.74
C ALA A 327 12.93 -3.03 14.35
N ALA A 328 11.72 -2.91 14.89
CA ALA A 328 11.07 -3.96 15.68
C ALA A 328 10.93 -5.30 14.96
N PRO A 329 10.50 -5.40 13.68
CA PRO A 329 10.38 -6.69 12.99
C PRO A 329 11.72 -7.45 12.89
N TYR A 330 12.81 -6.72 12.68
CA TYR A 330 14.15 -7.30 12.52
C TYR A 330 14.74 -7.74 13.86
N ILE A 331 14.52 -6.96 14.92
CA ILE A 331 14.89 -7.32 16.30
C ILE A 331 14.15 -8.60 16.72
N LEU A 332 12.85 -8.68 16.45
CA LEU A 332 12.06 -9.89 16.74
C LEU A 332 12.57 -11.11 15.94
N SER A 333 12.87 -10.92 14.66
CA SER A 333 13.42 -11.98 13.82
C SER A 333 14.77 -12.49 14.36
N ARG A 334 15.64 -11.58 14.83
CA ARG A 334 16.90 -11.94 15.47
C ARG A 334 16.69 -12.68 16.79
N ALA A 335 15.73 -12.24 17.61
CA ALA A 335 15.37 -12.92 18.85
C ALA A 335 14.96 -14.37 18.61
N HIS A 336 14.16 -14.67 17.59
CA HIS A 336 13.78 -16.03 17.24
C HIS A 336 15.00 -16.90 16.90
N VAL A 337 15.91 -16.40 16.07
CA VAL A 337 17.12 -17.15 15.72
C VAL A 337 18.04 -17.36 16.93
N LEU A 338 18.11 -16.37 17.83
CA LEU A 338 18.83 -16.50 19.10
C LEU A 338 18.21 -17.57 20.02
N LEU A 339 16.89 -17.69 20.05
CA LEU A 339 16.18 -18.75 20.77
C LEU A 339 16.52 -20.12 20.20
N ASP A 340 16.42 -20.29 18.90
CA ASP A 340 16.74 -21.54 18.21
C ASP A 340 18.21 -21.95 18.41
N ALA A 341 19.09 -20.96 18.54
CA ALA A 341 20.52 -21.16 18.85
C ALA A 341 20.79 -21.32 20.35
N ASN A 342 19.80 -21.40 21.23
CA ASN A 342 19.89 -21.45 22.68
C ASN A 342 20.67 -20.27 23.32
N GLN A 343 20.75 -19.12 22.63
CA GLN A 343 21.36 -17.89 23.14
C GLN A 343 20.33 -17.07 23.93
N TYR A 344 19.67 -17.69 24.88
CA TYR A 344 18.48 -17.21 25.58
C TYR A 344 18.62 -15.79 26.14
N ARG A 345 19.74 -15.45 26.81
CA ARG A 345 19.91 -14.12 27.41
C ARG A 345 20.01 -13.01 26.35
N LYS A 346 20.56 -13.30 25.18
CA LYS A 346 20.60 -12.34 24.09
C LYS A 346 19.19 -12.19 23.48
N ALA A 347 18.45 -13.30 23.35
CA ALA A 347 17.06 -13.28 22.91
C ALA A 347 16.19 -12.42 23.85
N VAL A 348 16.37 -12.57 25.18
CA VAL A 348 15.65 -11.72 26.16
C VAL A 348 15.97 -10.25 25.96
N ASN A 349 17.23 -9.87 25.70
CA ASN A 349 17.59 -8.48 25.44
C ASN A 349 16.85 -7.93 24.18
N ASP A 350 16.80 -8.70 23.12
CA ASP A 350 16.09 -8.31 21.89
C ASP A 350 14.56 -8.22 22.12
N LEU A 351 13.99 -9.19 22.86
CA LEU A 351 12.57 -9.16 23.20
C LEU A 351 12.21 -7.99 24.12
N ASN A 352 13.09 -7.62 25.05
CA ASN A 352 12.92 -6.42 25.89
C ASN A 352 12.94 -5.14 25.04
N GLU A 353 13.81 -5.07 24.04
CA GLU A 353 13.85 -3.92 23.14
C GLU A 353 12.62 -3.89 22.23
N TYR A 354 12.19 -5.05 21.72
CA TYR A 354 10.95 -5.17 20.94
C TYR A 354 9.73 -4.68 21.74
N GLU A 355 9.60 -5.07 23.01
CA GLU A 355 8.49 -4.61 23.86
C GLU A 355 8.49 -3.09 24.00
N LYS A 356 9.64 -2.46 24.24
CA LYS A 356 9.73 -0.99 24.33
C LYS A 356 9.22 -0.30 23.06
N LEU A 357 9.52 -0.87 21.88
CA LEU A 357 9.11 -0.31 20.61
C LEU A 357 7.63 -0.55 20.30
N MET A 358 7.05 -1.65 20.80
CA MET A 358 5.73 -2.16 20.42
C MET A 358 4.70 -2.15 21.56
N GLN A 359 4.98 -1.53 22.69
CA GLN A 359 4.23 -1.57 23.96
C GLN A 359 2.71 -1.82 23.88
N ALA A 360 2.03 -1.07 23.00
CA ALA A 360 0.56 -1.14 22.90
C ALA A 360 0.06 -2.34 22.07
N THR A 361 0.94 -3.11 21.45
CA THR A 361 0.59 -4.17 20.47
C THR A 361 1.07 -5.56 20.87
N VAL A 362 1.86 -5.68 21.95
CA VAL A 362 2.26 -7.00 22.45
C VAL A 362 1.08 -7.73 23.10
N ASN A 363 1.04 -9.04 22.92
CA ASN A 363 -0.05 -9.88 23.39
C ASN A 363 0.45 -11.02 24.30
N ALA A 364 -0.45 -11.86 24.79
CA ALA A 364 -0.10 -12.98 25.67
C ALA A 364 0.97 -13.90 25.08
N ASN A 365 0.94 -14.16 23.78
CA ASN A 365 1.93 -15.01 23.11
C ASN A 365 3.34 -14.41 23.13
N PHE A 366 3.45 -13.09 23.09
CA PHE A 366 4.75 -12.42 23.22
C PHE A 366 5.35 -12.63 24.62
N TYR A 367 4.57 -12.45 25.67
CA TYR A 367 5.03 -12.69 27.03
C TYR A 367 5.37 -14.16 27.26
N TYR A 368 4.62 -15.08 26.68
CA TYR A 368 4.95 -16.49 26.72
C TYR A 368 6.24 -16.83 25.96
N LEU A 369 6.49 -16.22 24.82
CA LEU A 369 7.75 -16.39 24.09
C LEU A 369 8.94 -15.89 24.94
N ARG A 370 8.82 -14.71 25.60
CA ARG A 370 9.88 -14.19 26.44
C ARG A 370 10.06 -15.02 27.72
N PHE A 371 8.97 -15.49 28.32
CA PHE A 371 9.01 -16.48 29.39
C PHE A 371 9.87 -17.70 29.01
N GLN A 372 9.67 -18.29 27.85
CA GLN A 372 10.47 -19.43 27.40
C GLN A 372 11.97 -19.09 27.29
N ALA A 373 12.28 -17.91 26.75
CA ALA A 373 13.65 -17.40 26.70
C ALA A 373 14.26 -17.19 28.10
N GLU A 374 13.48 -16.65 29.02
CA GLU A 374 13.90 -16.38 30.40
C GLU A 374 14.12 -17.64 31.22
N VAL A 375 13.24 -18.64 31.05
CA VAL A 375 13.41 -19.97 31.65
C VAL A 375 14.70 -20.64 31.13
N GLY A 376 14.94 -20.60 29.81
CA GLY A 376 16.17 -21.08 29.20
C GLY A 376 17.42 -20.34 29.69
N GLY A 377 17.32 -19.02 29.83
CA GLY A 377 18.38 -18.12 30.33
C GLY A 377 18.58 -18.16 31.85
N ARG A 378 17.76 -18.92 32.61
CA ARG A 378 17.69 -19.02 34.08
C ARG A 378 17.38 -17.68 34.75
N LEU A 379 16.53 -16.90 34.14
CA LEU A 379 15.99 -15.62 34.62
C LEU A 379 14.62 -15.83 35.28
N PHE A 380 14.56 -16.68 36.28
CA PHE A 380 13.31 -17.28 36.77
C PHE A 380 12.32 -16.29 37.35
N GLN A 381 12.79 -15.19 37.99
CA GLN A 381 11.86 -14.18 38.48
C GLN A 381 11.19 -13.43 37.33
N GLN A 382 11.96 -13.03 36.32
CA GLN A 382 11.41 -12.39 35.14
C GLN A 382 10.42 -13.30 34.40
N ALA A 383 10.77 -14.59 34.30
CA ALA A 383 9.87 -15.58 33.72
C ALA A 383 8.53 -15.68 34.49
N LEU A 384 8.55 -15.67 35.82
CA LEU A 384 7.30 -15.63 36.61
C LEU A 384 6.48 -14.37 36.35
N ASP A 385 7.12 -13.22 36.23
CA ASP A 385 6.45 -11.96 35.95
C ASP A 385 5.79 -11.98 34.57
N ASP A 386 6.48 -12.53 33.56
CA ASP A 386 6.00 -12.63 32.19
C ASP A 386 4.86 -13.64 32.03
N ILE A 387 4.97 -14.81 32.63
CA ILE A 387 3.88 -15.80 32.55
C ILE A 387 2.63 -15.29 33.28
N ASP A 388 2.80 -14.50 34.33
CA ASP A 388 1.70 -13.83 35.00
C ASP A 388 1.04 -12.77 34.10
N GLN A 389 1.83 -12.07 33.31
CA GLN A 389 1.30 -11.13 32.33
C GLN A 389 0.54 -11.87 31.21
N ALA A 390 1.06 -13.00 30.73
CA ALA A 390 0.38 -13.83 29.74
C ALA A 390 -0.98 -14.33 30.27
N ILE A 391 -1.01 -14.80 31.55
CA ILE A 391 -2.24 -15.22 32.21
C ILE A 391 -3.23 -14.06 32.36
N ARG A 392 -2.79 -12.87 32.76
CA ARG A 392 -3.68 -11.71 32.85
C ARG A 392 -4.35 -11.36 31.52
N MET A 393 -3.62 -11.53 30.39
CA MET A 393 -4.12 -11.23 29.05
C MET A 393 -4.99 -12.35 28.47
N ALA A 394 -4.73 -13.61 28.86
CA ALA A 394 -5.48 -14.77 28.38
C ALA A 394 -5.77 -15.76 29.53
N PRO A 395 -6.66 -15.41 30.47
CA PRO A 395 -6.88 -16.15 31.71
C PRO A 395 -7.56 -17.51 31.54
N GLN A 396 -8.02 -17.85 30.35
CA GLN A 396 -8.64 -19.14 30.05
C GLN A 396 -7.67 -20.10 29.32
N TYR A 397 -6.40 -19.72 29.16
CA TYR A 397 -5.43 -20.53 28.46
C TYR A 397 -4.60 -21.37 29.46
N ASP A 398 -4.99 -22.63 29.62
CA ASP A 398 -4.46 -23.58 30.62
C ASP A 398 -2.95 -23.82 30.53
N LEU A 399 -2.37 -23.80 29.31
CA LEU A 399 -0.93 -23.94 29.09
C LEU A 399 -0.11 -22.96 29.95
N TYR A 400 -0.55 -21.71 30.08
CA TYR A 400 0.21 -20.73 30.86
C TYR A 400 0.24 -21.07 32.37
N TYR A 401 -0.84 -21.62 32.89
CA TYR A 401 -0.89 -22.09 34.28
C TYR A 401 -0.03 -23.34 34.46
N ALA A 402 -0.05 -24.28 33.53
CA ALA A 402 0.78 -25.45 33.54
C ALA A 402 2.28 -25.10 33.56
N GLU A 403 2.69 -24.21 32.65
CA GLU A 403 4.07 -23.73 32.54
C GLU A 403 4.51 -22.93 33.78
N LYS A 404 3.62 -22.09 34.33
CA LYS A 404 3.87 -21.41 35.60
C LYS A 404 4.05 -22.37 36.75
N ALA A 405 3.15 -23.37 36.89
CA ALA A 405 3.25 -24.40 37.94
C ALA A 405 4.54 -25.22 37.80
N SER A 406 4.91 -25.59 36.55
CA SER A 406 6.17 -26.27 36.23
C SER A 406 7.38 -25.47 36.72
N LEU A 407 7.44 -24.17 36.40
CA LEU A 407 8.52 -23.30 36.84
C LEU A 407 8.55 -23.14 38.36
N GLN A 408 7.40 -22.94 39.02
CA GLN A 408 7.28 -22.84 40.47
C GLN A 408 7.77 -24.12 41.19
N VAL A 409 7.43 -25.32 40.69
CA VAL A 409 7.97 -26.59 41.15
C VAL A 409 9.51 -26.63 41.05
N ARG A 410 10.03 -26.20 39.90
CA ARG A 410 11.47 -26.17 39.61
C ARG A 410 12.26 -25.25 40.52
N VAL A 411 11.69 -24.08 40.90
CA VAL A 411 12.34 -23.12 41.78
C VAL A 411 12.00 -23.27 43.25
N GLY A 412 11.22 -24.31 43.62
CA GLY A 412 10.91 -24.66 45.00
C GLY A 412 9.73 -23.93 45.65
N MET A 413 8.95 -23.19 44.86
CA MET A 413 7.73 -22.48 45.29
C MET A 413 6.55 -23.46 45.33
N ARG A 414 6.56 -24.35 46.30
CA ARG A 414 5.69 -25.55 46.34
C ARG A 414 4.23 -25.22 46.59
N ASP A 415 3.96 -24.26 47.46
CA ASP A 415 2.60 -23.85 47.83
C ASP A 415 1.95 -23.11 46.69
N GLU A 416 2.69 -22.21 46.06
CA GLU A 416 2.23 -21.46 44.89
C GLU A 416 1.99 -22.40 43.68
N ALA A 417 2.86 -23.39 43.49
CA ALA A 417 2.68 -24.41 42.44
C ALA A 417 1.39 -25.21 42.62
N ILE A 418 1.05 -25.58 43.89
CA ILE A 418 -0.20 -26.26 44.22
C ILE A 418 -1.41 -25.40 43.81
N GLU A 419 -1.43 -24.14 44.17
CA GLU A 419 -2.55 -23.25 43.83
C GLU A 419 -2.64 -22.98 42.31
N THR A 420 -1.51 -22.74 41.65
CA THR A 420 -1.48 -22.52 40.21
C THR A 420 -1.96 -23.78 39.44
N ALA A 421 -1.54 -24.97 39.87
CA ALA A 421 -1.96 -26.23 39.26
C ALA A 421 -3.46 -26.53 39.47
N LYS A 422 -4.03 -26.16 40.63
CA LYS A 422 -5.47 -26.24 40.84
C LYS A 422 -6.27 -25.33 39.89
N GLU A 423 -5.81 -24.11 39.65
CA GLU A 423 -6.45 -23.23 38.67
C GLU A 423 -6.32 -23.80 37.23
N CYS A 424 -5.17 -24.42 36.90
CA CYS A 424 -5.01 -25.11 35.62
C CYS A 424 -6.06 -26.22 35.45
N ILE A 425 -6.24 -27.07 36.46
CA ILE A 425 -7.24 -28.16 36.44
C ILE A 425 -8.66 -27.64 36.34
N LYS A 426 -8.97 -26.52 36.99
CA LYS A 426 -10.28 -25.88 36.91
C LYS A 426 -10.62 -25.36 35.50
N ILE A 427 -9.62 -24.86 34.76
CA ILE A 427 -9.77 -24.37 33.39
C ILE A 427 -9.86 -25.59 32.43
N ALA A 428 -8.97 -26.58 32.58
CA ALA A 428 -8.86 -27.71 31.68
C ALA A 428 -8.80 -29.05 32.48
N PRO A 429 -9.95 -29.54 32.99
CA PRO A 429 -10.00 -30.72 33.84
C PRO A 429 -9.61 -32.05 33.14
N ASP A 430 -9.62 -32.03 31.80
CA ASP A 430 -9.27 -33.17 30.97
C ASP A 430 -7.81 -33.14 30.46
N HIS A 431 -7.04 -32.10 30.81
CA HIS A 431 -5.63 -32.02 30.48
C HIS A 431 -4.76 -32.56 31.62
N SER A 432 -3.72 -33.30 31.28
CA SER A 432 -2.85 -34.02 32.25
C SER A 432 -1.95 -33.07 33.05
N ASP A 433 -1.50 -31.95 32.47
CA ASP A 433 -0.42 -31.13 33.02
C ASP A 433 -0.76 -30.52 34.39
N GLY A 434 -1.99 -30.06 34.58
CA GLY A 434 -2.46 -29.53 35.86
C GLY A 434 -2.32 -30.59 36.98
N TYR A 435 -2.71 -31.85 36.71
CA TYR A 435 -2.57 -32.95 37.69
C TYR A 435 -1.12 -33.39 37.88
N LEU A 436 -0.31 -33.36 36.83
CA LEU A 436 1.12 -33.66 36.91
C LEU A 436 1.82 -32.70 37.88
N PHE A 437 1.70 -31.40 37.68
CA PHE A 437 2.39 -30.42 38.50
C PHE A 437 1.79 -30.28 39.90
N LEU A 438 0.47 -30.46 40.03
CA LEU A 438 -0.16 -30.57 41.36
C LEU A 438 0.42 -31.77 42.15
N GLY A 439 0.48 -32.94 41.52
CA GLY A 439 1.00 -34.12 42.13
C GLY A 439 2.48 -34.04 42.52
N LEU A 440 3.30 -33.46 41.63
CA LEU A 440 4.72 -33.19 41.90
C LEU A 440 4.93 -32.21 43.07
N ALA A 441 4.22 -31.08 43.08
CA ALA A 441 4.32 -30.09 44.14
C ALA A 441 3.92 -30.67 45.51
N GLN A 442 2.84 -31.44 45.57
CA GLN A 442 2.39 -32.14 46.78
C GLN A 442 3.39 -33.18 47.27
N CYS A 443 3.93 -34.00 46.39
CA CYS A 443 4.97 -34.96 46.76
C CYS A 443 6.21 -34.26 47.32
N LEU A 444 6.66 -33.20 46.71
CA LEU A 444 7.79 -32.38 47.17
C LEU A 444 7.53 -31.65 48.49
N LYS A 445 6.27 -31.34 48.79
CA LYS A 445 5.85 -30.74 50.07
C LYS A 445 5.74 -31.81 51.21
N GLY A 446 5.73 -33.10 50.88
CA GLY A 446 5.56 -34.21 51.82
C GLY A 446 4.14 -34.76 51.87
N GLU A 447 3.21 -34.25 51.07
CA GLU A 447 1.82 -34.69 50.94
C GLU A 447 1.72 -35.88 49.96
N LYS A 448 2.54 -36.94 50.18
CA LYS A 448 2.75 -38.04 49.24
C LYS A 448 1.48 -38.75 48.80
N LYS A 449 0.53 -38.98 49.72
CA LYS A 449 -0.71 -39.68 49.41
C LYS A 449 -1.54 -38.95 48.32
N GLU A 450 -1.76 -37.66 48.51
CA GLU A 450 -2.51 -36.84 47.58
C GLU A 450 -1.70 -36.61 46.31
N GLY A 451 -0.38 -36.39 46.42
CA GLY A 451 0.50 -36.24 45.26
C GLY A 451 0.47 -37.44 44.33
N LEU A 452 0.60 -38.66 44.87
CA LEU A 452 0.53 -39.91 44.10
C LEU A 452 -0.85 -40.13 43.46
N LYS A 453 -1.94 -39.70 44.11
CA LYS A 453 -3.28 -39.71 43.50
C LYS A 453 -3.37 -38.83 42.26
N ASN A 454 -2.85 -37.63 42.34
CA ASN A 454 -2.85 -36.68 41.21
C ASN A 454 -1.92 -37.14 40.09
N LEU A 455 -0.73 -37.66 40.39
CA LEU A 455 0.16 -38.28 39.38
C LEU A 455 -0.50 -39.45 38.66
N LYS A 456 -1.23 -40.31 39.37
CA LYS A 456 -2.02 -41.38 38.71
C LYS A 456 -3.11 -40.82 37.80
N LYS A 457 -3.75 -39.73 38.21
CA LYS A 457 -4.74 -39.07 37.36
C LYS A 457 -4.11 -38.45 36.09
N ALA A 458 -2.92 -37.82 36.22
CA ALA A 458 -2.17 -37.33 35.04
C ALA A 458 -1.85 -38.48 34.07
N ARG A 459 -1.42 -39.63 34.57
CA ARG A 459 -1.19 -40.84 33.76
C ARG A 459 -2.45 -41.34 33.05
N GLU A 460 -3.59 -41.38 33.75
CA GLU A 460 -4.88 -41.76 33.18
C GLU A 460 -5.30 -40.83 32.03
N LEU A 461 -4.90 -39.56 32.11
CA LEU A 461 -5.12 -38.55 31.07
C LEU A 461 -4.03 -38.56 29.96
N GLY A 462 -3.10 -39.52 30.02
CA GLY A 462 -2.12 -39.77 28.96
C GLY A 462 -0.75 -39.11 29.15
N ASP A 463 -0.44 -38.57 30.35
CA ASP A 463 0.88 -38.06 30.63
C ASP A 463 1.94 -39.15 30.68
N THR A 464 2.96 -39.07 29.84
CA THR A 464 4.03 -40.05 29.70
C THR A 464 5.11 -39.96 30.78
N GLN A 465 5.23 -38.82 31.48
CA GLN A 465 6.23 -38.59 32.53
C GLN A 465 5.71 -39.02 33.90
N ALA A 466 4.39 -39.12 34.06
CA ALA A 466 3.75 -39.41 35.33
C ALA A 466 4.23 -40.74 35.96
N ASP A 467 4.48 -41.80 35.16
CA ASP A 467 4.96 -43.09 35.67
C ASP A 467 6.33 -42.96 36.34
N THR A 468 7.25 -42.23 35.76
CA THR A 468 8.59 -41.98 36.34
C THR A 468 8.49 -41.33 37.73
N PHE A 469 7.58 -40.36 37.88
CA PHE A 469 7.37 -39.71 39.17
C PHE A 469 6.61 -40.58 40.17
N ILE A 470 5.63 -41.38 39.72
CA ILE A 470 4.94 -42.36 40.57
C ILE A 470 5.94 -43.35 41.16
N GLU A 471 6.81 -43.95 40.33
CA GLU A 471 7.85 -44.87 40.81
C GLU A 471 8.79 -44.21 41.81
N LYS A 472 9.27 -43.02 41.50
CA LYS A 472 10.18 -42.25 42.37
C LYS A 472 9.58 -42.01 43.75
N TYR A 473 8.34 -41.59 43.85
CA TYR A 473 7.71 -41.23 45.14
C TYR A 473 7.01 -42.40 45.84
N THR A 474 6.82 -43.53 45.18
CA THR A 474 6.35 -44.76 45.82
C THR A 474 7.49 -45.48 46.56
N ASN A 475 8.70 -45.46 46.00
CA ASN A 475 9.87 -46.18 46.53
C ASN A 475 10.69 -45.36 47.56
N GLN A 476 10.38 -44.10 47.76
CA GLN A 476 10.92 -43.22 48.82
C GLN A 476 10.02 -43.25 50.08
#